data_af0bb6068256de7570f08de218b238e5
#
_entry.id   af0bb6068256de7570f08de218b238e5
#
_cell.length_a   1.000
_cell.length_b   1.000
_cell.length_c   1.000
_cell.angle_alpha   90.00
_cell.angle_beta   90.00
_cell.angle_gamma   90.00
#
_symmetry.space_group_name_H-M   'P 1'
#
loop_
_entity.id
_entity.type
_entity.pdbx_description
1 polymer ?
#
loop_
_entity_poly.entity_id
_entity_poly.type
_entity_poly.pdbx_seq_one_letter_code
_entity_poly.pdbx_strand_id
1 'polypeptide(L)'
;MRICSGKFDADKEVYHVQGKKKLRLSQPQQLMAQERKVISEAYAGDIIGVFDPGIFSIGDTVCAPGKKFAFEGIPTFAPEHFAKVRQVDTMKRKQFIKGISQIAQEGAIQIFQEYNTGMEEIIVGVVGVLQFDVLKHRLLNEYGVEIRLEPMPHEYIRWIANKDEIETNKIIGTSDMKRIKDLKGNPLLLFVHEWAVQSVLDKNKGLELSEFGRW
;
A
#
# COMPACT_ATOMS: atom_id res chain seq x y z
N MET A 1 1.08 -1.72 17.21
CA MET A 1 1.63 -3.09 17.10
C MET A 1 0.90 -4.00 18.09
N ARG A 2 0.52 -5.21 17.67
CA ARG A 2 -0.09 -6.22 18.55
C ARG A 2 0.98 -7.23 18.99
N ILE A 3 1.04 -7.55 20.27
CA ILE A 3 1.91 -8.61 20.80
C ILE A 3 1.17 -9.93 20.63
N CYS A 4 1.65 -10.80 19.74
CA CYS A 4 0.97 -12.07 19.42
C CYS A 4 1.41 -13.22 20.32
N SER A 5 2.66 -13.20 20.82
CA SER A 5 3.17 -14.23 21.72
C SER A 5 4.33 -13.72 22.57
N GLY A 6 4.50 -14.30 23.74
CA GLY A 6 5.60 -13.99 24.65
C GLY A 6 5.48 -12.64 25.34
N LYS A 7 6.64 -12.09 25.70
CA LYS A 7 6.79 -10.82 26.39
C LYS A 7 7.62 -9.87 25.51
N PHE A 8 7.11 -8.67 25.33
CA PHE A 8 7.85 -7.54 24.76
C PHE A 8 8.59 -6.82 25.88
N ASP A 9 9.82 -6.39 25.62
CA ASP A 9 10.68 -5.66 26.53
C ASP A 9 11.33 -4.51 25.74
N ALA A 10 11.13 -3.27 26.20
CA ALA A 10 11.56 -2.05 25.51
C ALA A 10 13.09 -1.97 25.33
N ASP A 11 13.86 -2.58 26.23
CA ASP A 11 15.32 -2.52 26.22
C ASP A 11 15.95 -3.52 25.25
N LYS A 12 15.16 -4.47 24.74
CA LYS A 12 15.66 -5.54 23.86
C LYS A 12 15.57 -5.17 22.39
N GLU A 13 16.57 -5.65 21.66
CA GLU A 13 16.53 -5.62 20.19
C GLU A 13 15.45 -6.56 19.67
N VAL A 14 14.79 -6.13 18.60
CA VAL A 14 13.85 -6.92 17.81
C VAL A 14 14.35 -7.07 16.39
N TYR A 15 13.84 -8.06 15.69
CA TYR A 15 14.14 -8.30 14.27
C TYR A 15 12.91 -7.97 13.42
N HIS A 16 13.05 -7.00 12.52
CA HIS A 16 12.07 -6.68 11.51
C HIS A 16 12.24 -7.63 10.34
N VAL A 17 11.26 -8.51 10.13
CA VAL A 17 11.38 -9.65 9.21
C VAL A 17 11.42 -9.20 7.76
N GLN A 18 10.48 -8.37 7.32
CA GLN A 18 10.39 -7.86 5.96
C GLN A 18 11.58 -6.94 5.61
N GLY A 19 11.99 -6.10 6.53
CA GLY A 19 13.16 -5.22 6.38
C GLY A 19 14.52 -5.91 6.60
N LYS A 20 14.53 -7.19 7.03
CA LYS A 20 15.73 -8.01 7.27
C LYS A 20 16.77 -7.33 8.16
N LYS A 21 16.35 -6.57 9.16
CA LYS A 21 17.25 -5.81 10.03
C LYS A 21 16.84 -5.89 11.51
N LYS A 22 17.85 -5.77 12.38
CA LYS A 22 17.66 -5.61 13.81
C LYS A 22 17.47 -4.13 14.15
N LEU A 23 16.60 -3.84 15.08
CA LEU A 23 16.34 -2.49 15.57
C LEU A 23 15.82 -2.52 17.00
N ARG A 24 15.84 -1.37 17.68
CA ARG A 24 15.12 -1.16 18.94
C ARG A 24 13.90 -0.31 18.69
N LEU A 25 12.78 -0.70 19.29
CA LEU A 25 11.54 0.06 19.20
C LEU A 25 11.59 1.20 20.20
N SER A 26 11.53 2.43 19.69
CA SER A 26 11.63 3.63 20.52
C SER A 26 10.28 3.97 21.13
N GLN A 27 10.33 4.43 22.39
CA GLN A 27 9.18 4.99 23.11
C GLN A 27 7.91 4.14 23.04
N PRO A 28 7.94 2.86 23.45
CA PRO A 28 6.74 2.05 23.46
C PRO A 28 5.71 2.65 24.41
N GLN A 29 4.49 2.78 23.96
CA GLN A 29 3.40 3.44 24.66
C GLN A 29 2.16 2.56 24.66
N GLN A 30 1.44 2.55 25.76
CA GLN A 30 0.09 2.04 25.82
C GLN A 30 -0.88 3.21 25.66
N LEU A 31 -1.85 3.03 24.77
CA LEU A 31 -2.90 4.02 24.52
C LEU A 31 -4.09 3.66 25.41
N MET A 32 -4.44 4.54 26.34
CA MET A 32 -5.63 4.42 27.17
C MET A 32 -6.49 5.68 26.96
N ALA A 33 -7.46 5.58 26.06
CA ALA A 33 -8.30 6.69 25.61
C ALA A 33 -7.43 7.86 25.09
N GLN A 34 -7.41 9.00 25.78
CA GLN A 34 -6.60 10.15 25.40
C GLN A 34 -5.19 10.16 26.03
N GLU A 35 -4.94 9.30 26.98
CA GLU A 35 -3.66 9.24 27.68
C GLU A 35 -2.68 8.30 26.98
N ARG A 36 -1.42 8.73 26.93
CA ARG A 36 -0.28 7.94 26.43
C ARG A 36 0.65 7.66 27.61
N LYS A 37 0.76 6.39 27.98
CA LYS A 37 1.67 5.95 29.03
C LYS A 37 2.85 5.20 28.43
N VAL A 38 4.06 5.67 28.69
CA VAL A 38 5.28 4.93 28.31
C VAL A 38 5.33 3.65 29.13
N ILE A 39 5.61 2.54 28.45
CA ILE A 39 5.69 1.21 29.06
C ILE A 39 7.06 0.60 28.78
N SER A 40 7.54 -0.23 29.72
CA SER A 40 8.77 -1.02 29.57
C SER A 40 8.49 -2.43 29.08
N GLU A 41 7.30 -2.94 29.32
CA GLU A 41 6.90 -4.33 29.08
C GLU A 41 5.49 -4.42 28.52
N ALA A 42 5.25 -5.42 27.69
CA ALA A 42 3.92 -5.81 27.21
C ALA A 42 3.84 -7.33 26.99
N TYR A 43 2.65 -7.87 27.05
CA TYR A 43 2.42 -9.32 26.98
C TYR A 43 1.52 -9.70 25.82
N ALA A 44 1.51 -10.98 25.48
CA ALA A 44 0.65 -11.53 24.44
C ALA A 44 -0.81 -11.08 24.63
N GLY A 45 -1.40 -10.48 23.59
CA GLY A 45 -2.74 -9.87 23.61
C GLY A 45 -2.73 -8.34 23.66
N ASP A 46 -1.67 -7.72 24.20
CA ASP A 46 -1.57 -6.27 24.32
C ASP A 46 -1.39 -5.59 22.95
N ILE A 47 -1.91 -4.36 22.86
CA ILE A 47 -1.69 -3.45 21.74
C ILE A 47 -0.85 -2.27 22.26
N ILE A 48 0.30 -2.07 21.63
CA ILE A 48 1.23 -0.99 21.96
C ILE A 48 1.48 -0.07 20.76
N GLY A 49 1.66 1.22 21.03
CA GLY A 49 2.21 2.18 20.08
C GLY A 49 3.73 2.19 20.14
N VAL A 50 4.38 2.30 19.00
CA VAL A 50 5.82 2.50 18.89
C VAL A 50 6.09 3.64 17.94
N PHE A 51 7.18 4.39 18.17
CA PHE A 51 7.59 5.40 17.21
C PHE A 51 8.15 4.71 15.98
N ASP A 52 7.61 5.07 14.81
CA ASP A 52 8.08 4.59 13.52
C ASP A 52 8.85 5.69 12.78
N PRO A 53 10.14 5.51 12.48
CA PRO A 53 10.89 6.43 11.64
C PRO A 53 10.60 6.25 10.13
N GLY A 54 9.50 5.61 9.76
CA GLY A 54 9.08 5.35 8.38
C GLY A 54 9.67 4.07 7.78
N ILE A 55 9.89 3.06 8.61
CA ILE A 55 10.47 1.77 8.19
C ILE A 55 9.49 0.61 8.23
N PHE A 56 8.34 0.78 8.89
CA PHE A 56 7.32 -0.24 9.01
C PHE A 56 6.19 -0.03 8.00
N SER A 57 5.65 -1.13 7.54
CA SER A 57 4.41 -1.16 6.77
C SER A 57 3.33 -1.92 7.55
N ILE A 58 2.07 -1.64 7.24
CA ILE A 58 0.96 -2.41 7.80
C ILE A 58 1.12 -3.88 7.40
N GLY A 59 1.02 -4.77 8.37
CA GLY A 59 1.23 -6.21 8.16
C GLY A 59 2.65 -6.70 8.41
N ASP A 60 3.62 -5.81 8.65
CA ASP A 60 4.98 -6.21 8.98
C ASP A 60 5.07 -7.00 10.27
N THR A 61 5.99 -7.95 10.29
CA THR A 61 6.26 -8.82 11.44
C THR A 61 7.55 -8.42 12.13
N VAL A 62 7.45 -8.31 13.44
CA VAL A 62 8.60 -8.09 14.32
C VAL A 62 8.71 -9.27 15.27
N CYS A 63 9.90 -9.85 15.40
CA CYS A 63 10.14 -11.00 16.27
C CYS A 63 11.44 -10.85 17.06
N ALA A 64 11.66 -11.76 18.02
CA ALA A 64 12.93 -11.82 18.73
C ALA A 64 14.08 -12.14 17.77
N PRO A 65 15.29 -11.58 17.98
CA PRO A 65 16.44 -11.88 17.15
C PRO A 65 16.72 -13.39 17.08
N GLY A 66 17.01 -13.87 15.87
CA GLY A 66 17.28 -15.30 15.60
C GLY A 66 16.04 -16.12 15.22
N LYS A 67 14.83 -15.60 15.40
CA LYS A 67 13.61 -16.21 14.89
C LYS A 67 13.27 -15.62 13.52
N LYS A 68 12.96 -16.46 12.54
CA LYS A 68 12.57 -16.05 11.18
C LYS A 68 11.12 -16.45 10.90
N PHE A 69 10.22 -15.96 11.72
CA PHE A 69 8.78 -16.18 11.52
C PHE A 69 8.17 -14.90 10.95
N ALA A 70 7.40 -15.03 9.87
CA ALA A 70 6.58 -13.94 9.33
C ALA A 70 5.11 -14.37 9.36
N PHE A 71 4.24 -13.48 9.80
CA PHE A 71 2.81 -13.65 9.58
C PHE A 71 2.52 -13.47 8.08
N GLU A 72 1.49 -14.14 7.60
CA GLU A 72 0.92 -13.81 6.29
C GLU A 72 0.47 -12.36 6.30
N GLY A 73 0.72 -11.64 5.20
CA GLY A 73 0.35 -10.24 5.07
C GLY A 73 -1.17 -10.05 5.24
N ILE A 74 -1.56 -8.86 5.68
CA ILE A 74 -2.97 -8.50 5.75
C ILE A 74 -3.50 -8.37 4.32
N PRO A 75 -4.58 -9.10 3.95
CA PRO A 75 -5.17 -8.98 2.62
C PRO A 75 -5.59 -7.54 2.37
N THR A 76 -5.16 -6.99 1.25
CA THR A 76 -5.61 -5.67 0.81
C THR A 76 -6.77 -5.87 -0.15
N PHE A 77 -7.90 -5.24 0.13
CA PHE A 77 -9.06 -5.27 -0.76
C PHE A 77 -8.67 -4.63 -2.10
N ALA A 78 -9.09 -5.27 -3.19
CA ALA A 78 -8.95 -4.68 -4.51
C ALA A 78 -9.75 -3.37 -4.56
N PRO A 79 -9.20 -2.28 -5.08
CA PRO A 79 -9.97 -1.07 -5.31
C PRO A 79 -11.04 -1.30 -6.38
N GLU A 80 -12.17 -0.62 -6.22
CA GLU A 80 -13.30 -0.66 -7.16
C GLU A 80 -13.44 0.65 -7.94
N HIS A 81 -12.85 1.74 -7.44
CA HIS A 81 -12.92 3.06 -8.06
C HIS A 81 -11.52 3.63 -8.25
N PHE A 82 -11.29 4.20 -9.42
CA PHE A 82 -9.99 4.74 -9.81
C PHE A 82 -10.10 6.18 -10.30
N ALA A 83 -9.10 6.98 -9.97
CA ALA A 83 -8.97 8.33 -10.48
C ALA A 83 -7.50 8.68 -10.74
N LYS A 84 -7.23 9.43 -11.79
CA LYS A 84 -5.96 10.13 -11.95
C LYS A 84 -5.92 11.32 -11.02
N VAL A 85 -4.79 11.51 -10.35
CA VAL A 85 -4.61 12.58 -9.35
C VAL A 85 -3.46 13.47 -9.77
N ARG A 86 -3.72 14.77 -9.82
CA ARG A 86 -2.71 15.79 -10.12
C ARG A 86 -2.79 16.92 -9.11
N GLN A 87 -1.64 17.44 -8.69
CA GLN A 87 -1.61 18.69 -7.92
C GLN A 87 -1.99 19.86 -8.84
N VAL A 88 -2.72 20.83 -8.29
CA VAL A 88 -3.09 22.07 -9.00
C VAL A 88 -1.85 22.95 -9.15
N ASP A 89 -1.08 23.11 -8.06
CA ASP A 89 0.15 23.88 -8.05
C ASP A 89 1.37 22.96 -8.22
N THR A 90 2.08 23.11 -9.33
CA THR A 90 3.27 22.31 -9.65
C THR A 90 4.44 22.56 -8.70
N MET A 91 4.51 23.72 -8.05
CA MET A 91 5.56 24.06 -7.08
C MET A 91 5.44 23.22 -5.79
N LYS A 92 4.25 22.71 -5.50
CA LYS A 92 3.98 21.87 -4.32
C LYS A 92 4.21 20.37 -4.56
N ARG A 93 4.93 20.00 -5.61
CA ARG A 93 5.17 18.59 -5.99
C ARG A 93 5.78 17.76 -4.86
N LYS A 94 6.75 18.29 -4.11
CA LYS A 94 7.37 17.56 -3.00
C LYS A 94 6.38 17.25 -1.88
N GLN A 95 5.56 18.24 -1.51
CA GLN A 95 4.51 18.08 -0.51
C GLN A 95 3.44 17.10 -0.99
N PHE A 96 3.06 17.18 -2.26
CA PHE A 96 2.11 16.25 -2.89
C PHE A 96 2.59 14.79 -2.78
N ILE A 97 3.80 14.52 -3.26
CA ILE A 97 4.36 13.15 -3.23
C ILE A 97 4.48 12.63 -1.79
N LYS A 98 4.95 13.48 -0.88
CA LYS A 98 5.06 13.11 0.55
C LYS A 98 3.69 12.79 1.13
N GLY A 99 2.70 13.68 0.93
CA GLY A 99 1.37 13.53 1.50
C GLY A 99 0.63 12.31 0.97
N ILE A 100 0.60 12.14 -0.35
CA ILE A 100 -0.12 11.02 -0.96
C ILE A 100 0.53 9.66 -0.59
N SER A 101 1.86 9.60 -0.53
CA SER A 101 2.57 8.39 -0.10
C SER A 101 2.29 8.03 1.35
N GLN A 102 2.23 9.03 2.24
CA GLN A 102 1.93 8.81 3.65
C GLN A 102 0.49 8.32 3.85
N ILE A 103 -0.49 8.95 3.18
CA ILE A 103 -1.90 8.53 3.22
C ILE A 103 -2.08 7.10 2.69
N ALA A 104 -1.30 6.72 1.66
CA ALA A 104 -1.31 5.35 1.15
C ALA A 104 -0.70 4.35 2.13
N GLN A 105 0.38 4.70 2.82
CA GLN A 105 1.00 3.85 3.86
C GLN A 105 0.04 3.57 5.03
N GLU A 106 -0.86 4.49 5.32
CA GLU A 106 -1.93 4.31 6.31
C GLU A 106 -3.07 3.40 5.83
N GLY A 107 -3.04 2.96 4.57
CA GLY A 107 -4.03 2.05 3.99
C GLY A 107 -5.34 2.72 3.59
N ALA A 108 -5.42 4.06 3.62
CA ALA A 108 -6.64 4.79 3.25
C ALA A 108 -6.91 4.78 1.74
N ILE A 109 -5.85 4.68 0.94
CA ILE A 109 -5.88 4.64 -0.53
C ILE A 109 -4.80 3.68 -1.04
N GLN A 110 -4.92 3.27 -2.29
CA GLN A 110 -3.85 2.58 -3.01
C GLN A 110 -3.35 3.45 -4.15
N ILE A 111 -2.03 3.44 -4.38
CA ILE A 111 -1.38 4.25 -5.40
C ILE A 111 -0.81 3.35 -6.48
N PHE A 112 -1.08 3.72 -7.71
CA PHE A 112 -0.56 3.06 -8.90
C PHE A 112 0.06 4.09 -9.85
N GLN A 113 0.94 3.60 -10.71
CA GLN A 113 1.56 4.38 -11.79
C GLN A 113 1.38 3.65 -13.10
N GLU A 114 1.13 4.37 -14.18
CA GLU A 114 1.16 3.76 -15.50
C GLU A 114 2.59 3.29 -15.83
N TYR A 115 2.69 2.16 -16.50
CA TYR A 115 3.96 1.69 -17.07
C TYR A 115 4.46 2.72 -18.10
N ASN A 116 5.73 3.12 -18.02
CA ASN A 116 6.39 4.09 -18.90
C ASN A 116 6.03 5.56 -18.71
N THR A 117 5.23 5.92 -17.70
CA THR A 117 5.04 7.32 -17.29
C THR A 117 5.83 7.60 -16.01
N GLY A 118 6.36 8.80 -15.89
CA GLY A 118 7.02 9.24 -14.65
C GLY A 118 6.01 9.40 -13.51
N MET A 119 6.51 9.80 -12.33
CA MET A 119 5.67 10.11 -11.14
C MET A 119 4.65 11.26 -11.36
N GLU A 120 4.50 11.73 -12.56
CA GLU A 120 3.62 12.86 -12.89
C GLU A 120 2.15 12.46 -12.96
N GLU A 121 1.86 11.23 -13.35
CA GLU A 121 0.51 10.70 -13.39
C GLU A 121 0.34 9.59 -12.36
N ILE A 122 -0.24 9.94 -11.23
CA ILE A 122 -0.59 9.01 -10.17
C ILE A 122 -2.04 8.59 -10.36
N ILE A 123 -2.27 7.27 -10.35
CA ILE A 123 -3.60 6.69 -10.28
C ILE A 123 -3.83 6.31 -8.81
N VAL A 124 -4.94 6.76 -8.27
CA VAL A 124 -5.41 6.35 -6.94
C VAL A 124 -6.58 5.40 -7.09
N GLY A 125 -6.49 4.26 -6.41
CA GLY A 125 -7.55 3.30 -6.26
C GLY A 125 -8.13 3.33 -4.84
N VAL A 126 -9.45 3.25 -4.74
CA VAL A 126 -10.20 3.25 -3.48
C VAL A 126 -11.32 2.21 -3.53
N VAL A 127 -11.72 1.71 -2.36
CA VAL A 127 -12.86 0.78 -2.23
C VAL A 127 -14.18 1.53 -2.30
N GLY A 128 -14.24 2.73 -1.75
CA GLY A 128 -15.44 3.57 -1.75
C GLY A 128 -15.15 5.00 -2.18
N VAL A 129 -16.05 5.60 -2.96
CA VAL A 129 -15.88 6.93 -3.57
C VAL A 129 -15.63 8.05 -2.55
N LEU A 130 -16.17 7.94 -1.32
CA LEU A 130 -15.95 8.93 -0.26
C LEU A 130 -14.47 9.04 0.16
N GLN A 131 -13.66 8.02 -0.07
CA GLN A 131 -12.23 8.08 0.21
C GLN A 131 -11.51 9.11 -0.66
N PHE A 132 -12.04 9.45 -1.83
CA PHE A 132 -11.52 10.55 -2.64
C PHE A 132 -11.72 11.91 -1.98
N ASP A 133 -12.84 12.13 -1.31
CA ASP A 133 -13.08 13.38 -0.59
C ASP A 133 -12.19 13.48 0.65
N VAL A 134 -11.99 12.37 1.36
CA VAL A 134 -11.03 12.29 2.47
C VAL A 134 -9.61 12.60 1.96
N LEU A 135 -9.21 12.05 0.82
CA LEU A 135 -7.90 12.33 0.22
C LEU A 135 -7.73 13.83 -0.09
N LYS A 136 -8.72 14.46 -0.74
CA LYS A 136 -8.70 15.91 -1.03
C LYS A 136 -8.56 16.73 0.25
N HIS A 137 -9.39 16.43 1.24
CA HIS A 137 -9.41 17.14 2.52
C HIS A 137 -8.07 17.03 3.25
N ARG A 138 -7.52 15.84 3.33
CA ARG A 138 -6.24 15.58 4.02
C ARG A 138 -5.06 16.23 3.30
N LEU A 139 -4.95 16.09 1.98
CA LEU A 139 -3.88 16.75 1.23
C LEU A 139 -3.92 18.27 1.35
N LEU A 140 -5.11 18.86 1.36
CA LEU A 140 -5.25 20.30 1.54
C LEU A 140 -4.87 20.74 2.96
N ASN A 141 -5.43 20.11 3.99
CA ASN A 141 -5.30 20.57 5.37
C ASN A 141 -3.99 20.15 6.05
N GLU A 142 -3.46 18.96 5.74
CA GLU A 142 -2.24 18.46 6.38
C GLU A 142 -0.97 18.86 5.61
N TYR A 143 -1.07 18.99 4.26
CA TYR A 143 0.09 19.22 3.40
C TYR A 143 0.01 20.53 2.61
N GLY A 144 -1.13 21.25 2.68
CA GLY A 144 -1.36 22.48 1.95
C GLY A 144 -1.44 22.29 0.43
N VAL A 145 -1.78 21.10 -0.03
CA VAL A 145 -1.80 20.71 -1.46
C VAL A 145 -3.22 20.55 -1.95
N GLU A 146 -3.63 21.39 -2.89
CA GLU A 146 -4.86 21.21 -3.64
C GLU A 146 -4.65 20.24 -4.79
N ILE A 147 -5.58 19.30 -4.97
CA ILE A 147 -5.53 18.29 -6.03
C ILE A 147 -6.77 18.34 -6.93
N ARG A 148 -6.56 17.90 -8.17
CA ARG A 148 -7.63 17.60 -9.11
C ARG A 148 -7.71 16.09 -9.31
N LEU A 149 -8.94 15.57 -9.25
CA LEU A 149 -9.24 14.17 -9.51
C LEU A 149 -9.95 14.05 -10.85
N GLU A 150 -9.46 13.15 -11.69
CA GLU A 150 -10.07 12.79 -12.98
C GLU A 150 -10.54 11.33 -12.87
N PRO A 151 -11.85 11.07 -12.68
CA PRO A 151 -12.37 9.71 -12.57
C PRO A 151 -12.02 8.86 -13.78
N MET A 152 -11.73 7.60 -13.56
CA MET A 152 -11.44 6.62 -14.60
C MET A 152 -12.59 5.60 -14.70
N PRO A 153 -12.91 5.09 -15.91
CA PRO A 153 -13.99 4.13 -16.09
C PRO A 153 -13.60 2.70 -15.72
N HIS A 154 -12.44 2.51 -15.13
CA HIS A 154 -11.90 1.21 -14.75
C HIS A 154 -12.45 0.77 -13.41
N GLU A 155 -12.81 -0.52 -13.30
CA GLU A 155 -13.38 -1.09 -12.08
C GLU A 155 -12.68 -2.40 -11.65
N TYR A 156 -11.93 -3.03 -12.57
CA TYR A 156 -11.32 -4.33 -12.31
C TYR A 156 -9.80 -4.23 -12.33
N ILE A 157 -9.18 -4.61 -11.24
CA ILE A 157 -7.72 -4.69 -11.12
C ILE A 157 -7.29 -6.15 -10.95
N ARG A 158 -6.18 -6.55 -11.59
CA ARG A 158 -5.61 -7.88 -11.49
C ARG A 158 -4.09 -7.81 -11.35
N TRP A 159 -3.56 -8.56 -10.41
CA TRP A 159 -2.13 -8.74 -10.21
C TRP A 159 -1.59 -9.81 -11.15
N ILE A 160 -0.44 -9.60 -11.73
CA ILE A 160 0.26 -10.62 -12.51
C ILE A 160 0.97 -11.54 -11.52
N ALA A 161 0.45 -12.77 -11.37
CA ALA A 161 0.94 -13.72 -10.36
C ALA A 161 2.32 -14.28 -10.72
N ASN A 162 2.58 -14.50 -12.01
CA ASN A 162 3.84 -15.03 -12.55
C ASN A 162 4.68 -13.95 -13.25
N LYS A 163 4.81 -12.80 -12.62
CA LYS A 163 5.51 -11.60 -13.14
C LYS A 163 6.96 -11.83 -13.57
N ASP A 164 7.62 -12.82 -12.98
CA ASP A 164 9.03 -13.14 -13.27
C ASP A 164 9.18 -13.98 -14.56
N GLU A 165 8.09 -14.56 -15.06
CA GLU A 165 8.06 -15.40 -16.25
C GLU A 165 7.51 -14.66 -17.48
N ILE A 166 6.79 -13.53 -17.28
CA ILE A 166 6.10 -12.82 -18.34
C ILE A 166 6.55 -11.37 -18.41
N GLU A 167 6.94 -10.94 -19.60
CA GLU A 167 7.22 -9.53 -19.87
C GLU A 167 5.91 -8.73 -19.97
N THR A 168 5.63 -7.91 -18.97
CA THR A 168 4.41 -7.10 -18.87
C THR A 168 4.14 -6.27 -20.13
N ASN A 169 5.17 -5.78 -20.81
CA ASN A 169 5.03 -4.98 -22.02
C ASN A 169 4.54 -5.77 -23.23
N LYS A 170 4.74 -7.10 -23.24
CA LYS A 170 4.34 -7.98 -24.35
C LYS A 170 2.93 -8.55 -24.18
N ILE A 171 2.26 -8.31 -23.06
CA ILE A 171 0.89 -8.80 -22.84
C ILE A 171 -0.03 -8.16 -23.89
N ILE A 172 -0.72 -9.00 -24.65
CA ILE A 172 -1.69 -8.56 -25.66
C ILE A 172 -2.98 -8.18 -24.93
N GLY A 173 -3.30 -6.88 -24.92
CA GLY A 173 -4.46 -6.35 -24.22
C GLY A 173 -5.61 -5.97 -25.12
N THR A 174 -6.67 -5.45 -24.50
CA THR A 174 -7.75 -4.69 -25.16
C THR A 174 -7.41 -3.20 -25.15
N SER A 175 -8.12 -2.39 -25.97
CA SER A 175 -7.95 -0.93 -26.00
C SER A 175 -8.15 -0.27 -24.64
N ASP A 176 -8.98 -0.89 -23.82
CA ASP A 176 -9.42 -0.35 -22.52
C ASP A 176 -8.59 -0.88 -21.34
N MET A 177 -7.61 -1.74 -21.62
CA MET A 177 -6.69 -2.25 -20.60
C MET A 177 -5.54 -1.26 -20.38
N LYS A 178 -5.22 -1.00 -19.10
CA LYS A 178 -4.01 -0.26 -18.72
C LYS A 178 -3.03 -1.16 -17.97
N ARG A 179 -1.75 -1.00 -18.31
CA ARG A 179 -0.65 -1.61 -17.55
C ARG A 179 -0.19 -0.61 -16.50
N ILE A 180 -0.26 -1.02 -15.26
CA ILE A 180 0.11 -0.19 -14.12
C ILE A 180 1.07 -0.95 -13.22
N LYS A 181 1.69 -0.26 -12.30
CA LYS A 181 2.53 -0.82 -11.23
C LYS A 181 2.16 -0.18 -9.90
N ASP A 182 2.28 -0.95 -8.83
CA ASP A 182 2.15 -0.44 -7.47
C ASP A 182 3.43 0.31 -7.02
N LEU A 183 3.42 0.82 -5.78
CA LEU A 183 4.58 1.51 -5.19
C LEU A 183 5.80 0.59 -4.99
N LYS A 184 5.61 -0.73 -4.95
CA LYS A 184 6.68 -1.73 -4.84
C LYS A 184 7.22 -2.15 -6.21
N GLY A 185 6.61 -1.64 -7.30
CA GLY A 185 6.99 -1.98 -8.68
C GLY A 185 6.34 -3.25 -9.20
N ASN A 186 5.42 -3.88 -8.48
CA ASN A 186 4.70 -5.04 -8.98
C ASN A 186 3.79 -4.65 -10.15
N PRO A 187 3.82 -5.40 -11.26
CA PRO A 187 2.98 -5.11 -12.42
C PRO A 187 1.54 -5.59 -12.18
N LEU A 188 0.60 -4.78 -12.64
CA LEU A 188 -0.83 -5.03 -12.58
C LEU A 188 -1.50 -4.63 -13.88
N LEU A 189 -2.67 -5.19 -14.11
CA LEU A 189 -3.55 -4.83 -15.21
C LEU A 189 -4.85 -4.24 -14.67
N LEU A 190 -5.29 -3.15 -15.28
CA LEU A 190 -6.50 -2.44 -14.94
C LEU A 190 -7.47 -2.51 -16.13
N PHE A 191 -8.72 -2.87 -15.88
CA PHE A 191 -9.73 -3.13 -16.89
C PHE A 191 -11.00 -2.33 -16.63
N VAL A 192 -11.72 -1.98 -17.69
CA VAL A 192 -13.03 -1.33 -17.62
C VAL A 192 -14.12 -2.36 -17.38
N HIS A 193 -14.00 -3.56 -17.96
CA HIS A 193 -15.02 -4.60 -17.92
C HIS A 193 -14.43 -5.96 -17.55
N GLU A 194 -15.18 -6.76 -16.83
CA GLU A 194 -14.76 -8.09 -16.40
C GLU A 194 -14.45 -9.04 -17.60
N TRP A 195 -15.23 -8.97 -18.67
CA TRP A 195 -14.98 -9.78 -19.86
C TRP A 195 -13.61 -9.53 -20.49
N ALA A 196 -13.06 -8.32 -20.33
CA ALA A 196 -11.73 -7.98 -20.83
C ALA A 196 -10.61 -8.77 -20.12
N VAL A 197 -10.82 -9.16 -18.85
CA VAL A 197 -9.89 -10.02 -18.11
C VAL A 197 -9.78 -11.37 -18.81
N GLN A 198 -10.92 -12.01 -19.12
CA GLN A 198 -10.93 -13.29 -19.81
C GLN A 198 -10.33 -13.19 -21.22
N SER A 199 -10.69 -12.14 -21.97
CA SER A 199 -10.12 -11.91 -23.29
C SER A 199 -8.59 -11.76 -23.28
N VAL A 200 -8.03 -11.16 -22.23
CA VAL A 200 -6.57 -11.05 -22.08
C VAL A 200 -5.95 -12.39 -21.73
N LEU A 201 -6.56 -13.19 -20.87
CA LEU A 201 -6.08 -14.54 -20.54
C LEU A 201 -6.06 -15.45 -21.79
N ASP A 202 -7.11 -15.41 -22.60
CA ASP A 202 -7.21 -16.22 -23.82
C ASP A 202 -6.14 -15.87 -24.86
N LYS A 203 -5.75 -14.58 -24.95
CA LYS A 203 -4.73 -14.09 -25.88
C LYS A 203 -3.30 -14.29 -25.39
N ASN A 204 -3.11 -14.51 -24.09
CA ASN A 204 -1.77 -14.61 -23.49
C ASN A 204 -1.62 -15.95 -22.76
N LYS A 205 -1.30 -17.00 -23.50
CA LYS A 205 -1.10 -18.33 -22.93
C LYS A 205 0.02 -18.29 -21.86
N GLY A 206 -0.28 -18.81 -20.69
CA GLY A 206 0.62 -18.85 -19.55
C GLY A 206 0.59 -17.59 -18.67
N LEU A 207 -0.23 -16.59 -18.97
CA LEU A 207 -0.46 -15.47 -18.07
C LEU A 207 -1.35 -15.90 -16.91
N GLU A 208 -0.91 -15.65 -15.68
CA GLU A 208 -1.67 -15.90 -14.47
C GLU A 208 -2.05 -14.59 -13.80
N LEU A 209 -3.35 -14.38 -13.62
CA LEU A 209 -3.91 -13.20 -12.97
C LEU A 209 -4.53 -13.56 -11.62
N SER A 210 -4.31 -12.73 -10.63
CA SER A 210 -4.90 -12.86 -9.28
C SER A 210 -5.75 -11.64 -8.94
N GLU A 211 -6.84 -11.85 -8.22
CA GLU A 211 -7.68 -10.78 -7.66
C GLU A 211 -7.04 -10.12 -6.42
N PHE A 212 -6.08 -10.80 -5.82
CA PHE A 212 -5.43 -10.34 -4.59
C PHE A 212 -3.93 -10.19 -4.82
N GLY A 213 -3.38 -9.08 -4.35
CA GLY A 213 -1.92 -8.92 -4.23
C GLY A 213 -1.41 -9.85 -3.12
N ARG A 214 -0.45 -10.71 -3.44
CA ARG A 214 0.34 -11.42 -2.41
C ARG A 214 1.57 -10.57 -2.11
N TRP A 215 1.69 -10.18 -0.87
CA TRP A 215 2.79 -9.33 -0.36
C TRP A 215 3.97 -10.15 0.15
#